data_6a728e767c5d6290fb5ababa07ef49c6
#
_entry.id   6a728e767c5d6290fb5ababa07ef49c6
#
_cell.length_a   1.000
_cell.length_b   1.000
_cell.length_c   1.000
_cell.angle_alpha   90.00
_cell.angle_beta   90.00
_cell.angle_gamma   90.00
#
_symmetry.space_group_name_H-M   'P 1'
#
loop_
_entity.id
_entity.type
_entity.pdbx_description
1 polymer ?
#
loop_
_entity_poly.entity_id
_entity_poly.type
_entity_poly.pdbx_seq_one_letter_code
_entity_poly.pdbx_strand_id
1 'polypeptide(L)'
;MEYLVLSDSHGRADLIDRALALQLRAPDAVLFLGDGIRDLRVLEYQDICVRPVRGNCDFYTLFEGQSAPEHVLLEVGAYRILMMHGHTHGVKGGMERAVAFDAQAEADVLLYGHTHLPRQEWLDAGERVAGQILQKPLLVCNPGALQDGRFGTLTLNNQGILFGFGSL
;
A
#
# COMPACT_ATOMS: atom_id res chain seq x y z
N MET A 1 -1.76 9.88 -12.45
CA MET A 1 -2.58 9.54 -11.28
C MET A 1 -1.71 9.64 -10.05
N GLU A 2 -2.29 10.07 -8.94
CA GLU A 2 -1.57 10.27 -7.67
C GLU A 2 -2.35 9.64 -6.53
N TYR A 3 -1.71 8.82 -5.74
CA TYR A 3 -2.31 8.06 -4.66
C TYR A 3 -1.64 8.41 -3.33
N LEU A 4 -2.47 8.60 -2.30
CA LEU A 4 -1.99 8.63 -0.92
C LEU A 4 -1.91 7.20 -0.39
N VAL A 5 -0.73 6.77 0.06
CA VAL A 5 -0.47 5.40 0.53
C VAL A 5 -0.30 5.42 2.05
N LEU A 6 -1.21 4.76 2.74
CA LEU A 6 -1.27 4.71 4.21
C LEU A 6 -1.22 3.27 4.70
N SER A 7 -0.66 3.06 5.88
CA SER A 7 -0.64 1.77 6.58
C SER A 7 -0.57 1.97 8.09
N ASP A 8 -1.05 0.98 8.84
CA ASP A 8 -0.77 0.86 10.29
C ASP A 8 -1.15 2.13 11.06
N SER A 9 -2.42 2.57 10.94
CA SER A 9 -2.94 3.74 11.67
C SER A 9 -3.25 3.45 13.14
N HIS A 10 -3.60 2.20 13.49
CA HIS A 10 -3.77 1.70 14.85
C HIS A 10 -4.58 2.64 15.78
N GLY A 11 -5.73 3.13 15.32
CA GLY A 11 -6.63 4.00 16.08
C GLY A 11 -6.34 5.49 15.92
N ARG A 12 -5.39 5.87 15.06
CA ARG A 12 -5.03 7.26 14.81
C ARG A 12 -5.74 7.82 13.56
N ALA A 13 -7.06 7.80 13.59
CA ALA A 13 -7.91 8.37 12.53
C ALA A 13 -7.59 9.85 12.24
N ASP A 14 -7.20 10.62 13.29
CA ASP A 14 -6.78 12.01 13.18
C ASP A 14 -5.60 12.22 12.22
N LEU A 15 -4.72 11.24 12.10
CA LEU A 15 -3.56 11.33 11.21
C LEU A 15 -3.91 11.11 9.74
N ILE A 16 -5.02 10.42 9.45
CA ILE A 16 -5.53 10.26 8.07
C ILE A 16 -5.93 11.62 7.50
N ASP A 17 -6.73 12.39 8.24
CA ASP A 17 -7.15 13.75 7.84
C ASP A 17 -5.93 14.67 7.67
N ARG A 18 -4.96 14.59 8.58
CA ARG A 18 -3.73 15.38 8.49
C ARG A 18 -2.89 15.01 7.27
N ALA A 19 -2.74 13.71 6.97
CA ALA A 19 -2.01 13.26 5.81
C ALA A 19 -2.67 13.74 4.50
N LEU A 20 -4.02 13.72 4.44
CA LEU A 20 -4.78 14.26 3.32
C LEU A 20 -4.59 15.77 3.18
N ALA A 21 -4.65 16.51 4.28
CA ALA A 21 -4.52 17.97 4.28
C ALA A 21 -3.12 18.44 3.80
N LEU A 22 -2.10 17.60 3.87
CA LEU A 22 -0.78 17.89 3.36
C LEU A 22 -0.63 17.67 1.85
N GLN A 23 -1.61 17.02 1.20
CA GLN A 23 -1.53 16.83 -0.25
C GLN A 23 -1.78 18.16 -0.98
N LEU A 24 -0.94 18.47 -1.97
CA LEU A 24 -1.09 19.69 -2.79
C LEU A 24 -2.39 19.72 -3.59
N ARG A 25 -2.93 18.55 -3.88
CA ARG A 25 -4.22 18.31 -4.54
C ARG A 25 -4.84 17.04 -3.99
N ALA A 26 -6.14 16.89 -4.12
CA ALA A 26 -6.83 15.67 -3.74
C ALA A 26 -6.22 14.47 -4.50
N PRO A 27 -5.85 13.37 -3.81
CA PRO A 27 -5.36 12.17 -4.48
C PRO A 27 -6.51 11.49 -5.26
N ASP A 28 -6.19 10.78 -6.32
CA ASP A 28 -7.15 10.00 -7.10
C ASP A 28 -7.76 8.86 -6.25
N ALA A 29 -6.99 8.33 -5.28
CA ALA A 29 -7.49 7.44 -4.24
C ALA A 29 -6.53 7.37 -3.05
N VAL A 30 -7.07 6.89 -1.90
CA VAL A 30 -6.29 6.43 -0.75
C VAL A 30 -6.09 4.92 -0.85
N LEU A 31 -4.84 4.47 -0.90
CA LEU A 31 -4.46 3.07 -0.85
C LEU A 31 -4.08 2.72 0.60
N PHE A 32 -4.92 1.93 1.28
CA PHE A 32 -4.72 1.62 2.70
C PHE A 32 -4.26 0.18 2.88
N LEU A 33 -3.08 0.01 3.47
CA LEU A 33 -2.38 -1.27 3.54
C LEU A 33 -2.65 -2.07 4.83
N GLY A 34 -3.73 -1.77 5.54
CA GLY A 34 -4.20 -2.53 6.69
C GLY A 34 -3.75 -2.02 8.05
N ASP A 35 -4.23 -2.70 9.09
CA ASP A 35 -4.07 -2.41 10.51
C ASP A 35 -4.59 -1.03 10.91
N GLY A 36 -5.92 -0.87 10.71
CA GLY A 36 -6.66 0.34 11.07
C GLY A 36 -7.84 0.65 10.14
N ILE A 37 -8.46 -0.36 9.52
CA ILE A 37 -9.62 -0.17 8.63
C ILE A 37 -10.73 0.64 9.30
N ARG A 38 -10.92 0.48 10.63
CA ARG A 38 -11.92 1.26 11.40
C ARG A 38 -11.66 2.77 11.33
N ASP A 39 -10.41 3.18 11.20
CA ASP A 39 -10.02 4.59 11.18
C ASP A 39 -10.42 5.26 9.85
N LEU A 40 -10.63 4.48 8.79
CA LEU A 40 -11.08 4.97 7.47
C LEU A 40 -12.49 5.60 7.50
N ARG A 41 -13.23 5.45 8.61
CA ARG A 41 -14.54 6.09 8.78
C ARG A 41 -14.49 7.62 8.68
N VAL A 42 -13.37 8.24 8.95
CA VAL A 42 -13.21 9.70 8.77
C VAL A 42 -13.33 10.10 7.30
N LEU A 43 -13.18 9.16 6.37
CA LEU A 43 -13.29 9.36 4.93
C LEU A 43 -14.70 9.10 4.38
N GLU A 44 -15.65 8.55 5.18
CA GLU A 44 -17.01 8.16 4.71
C GLU A 44 -17.80 9.33 4.12
N TYR A 45 -17.52 10.56 4.55
CA TYR A 45 -18.21 11.78 4.09
C TYR A 45 -17.35 12.63 3.15
N GLN A 46 -16.20 12.13 2.74
CA GLN A 46 -15.31 12.78 1.78
C GLN A 46 -15.48 12.10 0.43
N ASP A 47 -15.54 12.89 -0.64
CA ASP A 47 -15.61 12.36 -2.01
C ASP A 47 -14.24 11.86 -2.45
N ILE A 48 -13.78 10.80 -1.78
CA ILE A 48 -12.47 10.19 -2.01
C ILE A 48 -12.61 8.67 -2.16
N CYS A 49 -12.04 8.13 -3.22
CA CYS A 49 -11.97 6.69 -3.40
C CYS A 49 -10.99 6.07 -2.40
N VAL A 50 -11.41 5.02 -1.68
CA VAL A 50 -10.55 4.28 -0.75
C VAL A 50 -10.42 2.83 -1.20
N ARG A 51 -9.21 2.32 -1.23
CA ARG A 51 -8.89 0.92 -1.57
C ARG A 51 -8.13 0.28 -0.40
N PRO A 52 -8.82 -0.40 0.51
CA PRO A 52 -8.17 -1.04 1.64
C PRO A 52 -7.80 -2.49 1.35
N VAL A 53 -6.71 -2.95 2.00
CA VAL A 53 -6.46 -4.36 2.27
C VAL A 53 -6.48 -4.60 3.77
N ARG A 54 -6.77 -5.84 4.18
CA ARG A 54 -6.90 -6.22 5.59
C ARG A 54 -5.53 -6.53 6.20
N GLY A 55 -5.27 -5.92 7.36
CA GLY A 55 -4.16 -6.28 8.23
C GLY A 55 -4.52 -7.35 9.28
N ASN A 56 -3.55 -7.73 10.09
CA ASN A 56 -3.76 -8.72 11.16
C ASN A 56 -4.58 -8.17 12.34
N CYS A 57 -4.65 -6.86 12.52
CA CYS A 57 -5.47 -6.23 13.54
C CYS A 57 -6.92 -5.94 13.09
N ASP A 58 -7.27 -6.20 11.83
CA ASP A 58 -8.57 -5.88 11.22
C ASP A 58 -9.53 -7.07 11.15
N PHE A 59 -9.30 -8.17 11.89
CA PHE A 59 -9.94 -9.47 11.69
C PHE A 59 -11.47 -9.45 11.70
N TYR A 60 -12.08 -8.55 12.48
CA TYR A 60 -13.54 -8.39 12.60
C TYR A 60 -14.02 -7.04 12.10
N THR A 61 -13.19 -6.30 11.39
CA THR A 61 -13.53 -4.96 10.91
C THR A 61 -14.06 -5.04 9.49
N LEU A 62 -15.20 -4.37 9.29
CA LEU A 62 -15.81 -4.24 7.97
C LEU A 62 -15.52 -2.85 7.40
N PHE A 63 -15.25 -2.82 6.11
CA PHE A 63 -15.24 -1.61 5.29
C PHE A 63 -16.43 -1.66 4.33
N GLU A 64 -17.29 -0.65 4.37
CA GLU A 64 -18.53 -0.59 3.58
C GLU A 64 -19.40 -1.87 3.72
N GLY A 65 -19.45 -2.43 4.92
CA GLY A 65 -20.25 -3.64 5.22
C GLY A 65 -19.62 -4.96 4.78
N GLN A 66 -18.43 -4.96 4.24
CA GLN A 66 -17.70 -6.17 3.79
C GLN A 66 -16.32 -6.27 4.42
N SER A 67 -15.80 -7.49 4.55
CA SER A 67 -14.41 -7.70 4.95
C SER A 67 -13.49 -7.26 3.81
N ALA A 68 -12.51 -6.40 4.12
CA ALA A 68 -11.49 -6.04 3.15
C ALA A 68 -10.66 -7.28 2.76
N PRO A 69 -10.23 -7.39 1.50
CA PRO A 69 -9.41 -8.51 1.04
C PRO A 69 -8.01 -8.48 1.66
N GLU A 70 -7.32 -9.62 1.68
CA GLU A 70 -5.92 -9.70 2.15
C GLU A 70 -4.93 -9.08 1.16
N HIS A 71 -5.26 -9.11 -0.11
CA HIS A 71 -4.51 -8.49 -1.20
C HIS A 71 -5.44 -7.99 -2.30
N VAL A 72 -5.00 -6.98 -3.02
CA VAL A 72 -5.69 -6.41 -4.18
C VAL A 72 -4.68 -6.15 -5.28
N LEU A 73 -5.02 -6.57 -6.50
CA LEU A 73 -4.31 -6.16 -7.70
C LEU A 73 -5.13 -5.07 -8.41
N LEU A 74 -4.59 -3.87 -8.48
CA LEU A 74 -5.19 -2.75 -9.19
C LEU A 74 -4.55 -2.60 -10.57
N GLU A 75 -5.38 -2.47 -11.60
CA GLU A 75 -4.95 -2.10 -12.95
C GLU A 75 -5.22 -0.62 -13.17
N VAL A 76 -4.17 0.14 -13.46
CA VAL A 76 -4.19 1.59 -13.58
C VAL A 76 -3.48 2.01 -14.87
N GLY A 77 -4.23 2.15 -15.94
CA GLY A 77 -3.67 2.40 -17.26
C GLY A 77 -2.77 1.24 -17.69
N ALA A 78 -1.49 1.51 -17.88
CA ALA A 78 -0.50 0.49 -18.24
C ALA A 78 0.18 -0.18 -17.02
N TYR A 79 -0.15 0.27 -15.81
CA TYR A 79 0.50 -0.20 -14.58
C TYR A 79 -0.39 -1.13 -13.78
N ARG A 80 0.23 -2.06 -13.08
CA ARG A 80 -0.39 -2.98 -12.12
C ARG A 80 0.21 -2.77 -10.75
N ILE A 81 -0.63 -2.54 -9.74
CA ILE A 81 -0.23 -2.32 -8.35
C ILE A 81 -0.76 -3.48 -7.52
N LEU A 82 0.12 -4.27 -6.94
CA LEU A 82 -0.25 -5.27 -5.94
C LEU A 82 -0.17 -4.65 -4.55
N MET A 83 -1.28 -4.71 -3.82
CA MET A 83 -1.40 -4.24 -2.45
C MET A 83 -1.60 -5.40 -1.49
N MET A 84 -0.91 -5.40 -0.36
CA MET A 84 -1.10 -6.34 0.74
C MET A 84 -0.68 -5.71 2.06
N HIS A 85 -1.18 -6.24 3.18
CA HIS A 85 -0.58 -5.86 4.46
C HIS A 85 0.77 -6.56 4.68
N GLY A 86 0.90 -7.81 4.25
CA GLY A 86 2.16 -8.55 4.28
C GLY A 86 2.32 -9.55 5.43
N HIS A 87 1.45 -9.52 6.44
CA HIS A 87 1.52 -10.45 7.58
C HIS A 87 1.39 -11.93 7.15
N THR A 88 0.54 -12.25 6.17
CA THR A 88 0.39 -13.60 5.62
C THR A 88 1.59 -14.05 4.79
N HIS A 89 2.39 -13.11 4.31
CA HIS A 89 3.60 -13.36 3.53
C HIS A 89 4.90 -13.27 4.37
N GLY A 90 4.77 -13.01 5.69
CA GLY A 90 5.90 -13.02 6.60
C GLY A 90 6.94 -11.92 6.37
N VAL A 91 6.51 -10.75 5.87
CA VAL A 91 7.41 -9.63 5.47
C VAL A 91 8.33 -9.11 6.58
N LYS A 92 8.03 -9.40 7.87
CA LYS A 92 8.95 -9.10 8.98
C LYS A 92 10.20 -9.97 9.00
N GLY A 93 10.13 -11.16 8.40
CA GLY A 93 11.25 -12.09 8.27
C GLY A 93 12.01 -11.98 6.94
N GLY A 94 11.41 -11.31 5.94
CA GLY A 94 11.97 -11.13 4.60
C GLY A 94 10.89 -10.93 3.55
N MET A 95 11.29 -10.48 2.38
CA MET A 95 10.36 -10.12 1.29
C MET A 95 10.13 -11.26 0.29
N GLU A 96 10.84 -12.38 0.42
CA GLU A 96 10.92 -13.42 -0.61
C GLU A 96 9.54 -13.98 -0.98
N ARG A 97 8.65 -14.19 0.02
CA ARG A 97 7.30 -14.73 -0.23
C ARG A 97 6.38 -13.70 -0.88
N ALA A 98 6.49 -12.43 -0.46
CA ALA A 98 5.70 -11.35 -1.02
C ALA A 98 6.09 -11.08 -2.48
N VAL A 99 7.39 -11.04 -2.76
CA VAL A 99 7.92 -10.88 -4.13
C VAL A 99 7.62 -12.09 -5.01
N ALA A 100 7.71 -13.32 -4.47
CA ALA A 100 7.33 -14.51 -5.22
C ALA A 100 5.82 -14.55 -5.55
N PHE A 101 4.97 -14.03 -4.66
CA PHE A 101 3.55 -13.87 -4.92
C PHE A 101 3.30 -12.79 -6.00
N ASP A 102 4.04 -11.67 -5.93
CA ASP A 102 4.01 -10.62 -6.94
C ASP A 102 4.46 -11.10 -8.32
N ALA A 103 5.49 -11.94 -8.39
CA ALA A 103 5.98 -12.51 -9.65
C ALA A 103 4.89 -13.26 -10.44
N GLN A 104 3.88 -13.84 -9.75
CA GLN A 104 2.71 -14.45 -10.38
C GLN A 104 1.67 -13.41 -10.80
N ALA A 105 1.57 -12.30 -10.06
CA ALA A 105 0.66 -11.19 -10.36
C ALA A 105 1.20 -10.28 -11.47
N GLU A 106 2.52 -10.32 -11.73
CA GLU A 106 3.20 -9.45 -12.69
C GLU A 106 2.89 -7.96 -12.44
N ALA A 107 2.96 -7.51 -11.19
CA ALA A 107 2.75 -6.11 -10.88
C ALA A 107 4.00 -5.27 -11.21
N ASP A 108 3.82 -3.97 -11.35
CA ASP A 108 4.89 -2.98 -11.50
C ASP A 108 5.30 -2.39 -10.16
N VAL A 109 4.34 -2.43 -9.20
CA VAL A 109 4.51 -1.92 -7.84
C VAL A 109 3.92 -2.90 -6.84
N LEU A 110 4.71 -3.28 -5.84
CA LEU A 110 4.28 -4.00 -4.64
C LEU A 110 4.24 -3.04 -3.46
N LEU A 111 3.03 -2.76 -2.96
CA LEU A 111 2.81 -1.97 -1.74
C LEU A 111 2.50 -2.88 -0.55
N TYR A 112 3.20 -2.69 0.57
CA TYR A 112 2.97 -3.47 1.78
C TYR A 112 3.13 -2.62 3.05
N GLY A 113 2.56 -3.08 4.18
CA GLY A 113 2.62 -2.46 5.50
C GLY A 113 3.33 -3.34 6.54
N HIS A 114 2.75 -3.48 7.72
CA HIS A 114 3.08 -4.43 8.79
C HIS A 114 4.44 -4.25 9.47
N THR A 115 5.50 -3.90 8.75
CA THR A 115 6.83 -3.74 9.34
C THR A 115 7.00 -2.42 10.07
N HIS A 116 6.15 -1.43 9.80
CA HIS A 116 6.22 -0.04 10.25
C HIS A 116 7.48 0.73 9.77
N LEU A 117 8.30 0.10 8.95
CA LEU A 117 9.56 0.67 8.47
C LEU A 117 9.40 1.14 7.02
N PRO A 118 9.64 2.42 6.73
CA PRO A 118 9.66 2.91 5.36
C PRO A 118 10.69 2.15 4.53
N ARG A 119 10.27 1.72 3.34
CA ARG A 119 11.16 1.06 2.38
C ARG A 119 10.77 1.43 0.97
N GLN A 120 11.77 1.61 0.13
CA GLN A 120 11.65 1.72 -1.33
C GLN A 120 12.83 1.02 -1.96
N GLU A 121 12.54 0.09 -2.86
CA GLU A 121 13.56 -0.69 -3.54
C GLU A 121 13.08 -1.09 -4.92
N TRP A 122 13.96 -1.00 -5.92
CA TRP A 122 13.75 -1.57 -7.23
C TRP A 122 14.43 -2.93 -7.33
N LEU A 123 13.68 -3.93 -7.76
CA LEU A 123 14.19 -5.24 -8.17
C LEU A 123 14.20 -5.28 -9.69
N ASP A 124 15.28 -5.82 -10.27
CA ASP A 124 15.45 -5.84 -11.71
C ASP A 124 14.72 -7.03 -12.36
N ALA A 125 14.35 -6.88 -13.63
CA ALA A 125 13.91 -8.01 -14.44
C ALA A 125 15.02 -9.08 -14.48
N GLY A 126 14.63 -10.35 -14.38
CA GLY A 126 15.54 -11.47 -14.34
C GLY A 126 16.04 -11.85 -12.94
N GLU A 127 15.80 -11.03 -11.92
CA GLU A 127 16.12 -11.43 -10.54
C GLU A 127 15.34 -12.69 -10.13
N ARG A 128 16.02 -13.56 -9.40
CA ARG A 128 15.45 -14.79 -8.84
C ARG A 128 15.14 -14.61 -7.36
N VAL A 129 13.86 -14.65 -7.01
CA VAL A 129 13.40 -14.54 -5.62
C VAL A 129 12.51 -15.72 -5.27
N ALA A 130 12.86 -16.47 -4.23
CA ALA A 130 12.13 -17.68 -3.78
C ALA A 130 11.79 -18.67 -4.90
N GLY A 131 12.68 -18.85 -5.88
CA GLY A 131 12.50 -19.76 -7.02
C GLY A 131 11.71 -19.19 -8.20
N GLN A 132 11.11 -18.01 -8.05
CA GLN A 132 10.47 -17.27 -9.15
C GLN A 132 11.47 -16.33 -9.83
N ILE A 133 11.22 -16.01 -11.10
CA ILE A 133 12.02 -15.04 -11.87
C ILE A 133 11.10 -13.86 -12.21
N LEU A 134 11.52 -12.66 -11.84
CA LEU A 134 10.79 -11.44 -12.20
C LEU A 134 10.87 -11.22 -13.72
N GLN A 135 9.71 -11.11 -14.35
CA GLN A 135 9.61 -10.89 -15.81
C GLN A 135 9.84 -9.43 -16.20
N LYS A 136 9.67 -8.51 -15.26
CA LYS A 136 9.86 -7.08 -15.42
C LYS A 136 10.37 -6.46 -14.13
N PRO A 137 10.90 -5.21 -14.16
CA PRO A 137 11.29 -4.51 -12.94
C PRO A 137 10.09 -4.34 -12.00
N LEU A 138 10.33 -4.47 -10.70
CA LEU A 138 9.33 -4.33 -9.64
C LEU A 138 9.77 -3.28 -8.64
N LEU A 139 8.91 -2.28 -8.39
CA LEU A 139 9.09 -1.33 -7.30
C LEU A 139 8.42 -1.87 -6.03
N VAL A 140 9.19 -2.13 -4.98
CA VAL A 140 8.71 -2.60 -3.67
C VAL A 140 8.71 -1.43 -2.69
N CYS A 141 7.54 -1.09 -2.13
CA CYS A 141 7.39 0.05 -1.23
C CYS A 141 6.61 -0.28 0.04
N ASN A 142 7.06 0.32 1.15
CA ASN A 142 6.34 0.42 2.41
C ASN A 142 6.33 1.88 2.86
N PRO A 143 5.17 2.51 3.11
CA PRO A 143 5.11 3.93 3.51
C PRO A 143 5.62 4.18 4.94
N GLY A 144 5.81 3.14 5.75
CA GLY A 144 5.92 3.22 7.19
C GLY A 144 4.55 3.21 7.87
N ALA A 145 4.53 3.34 9.19
CA ALA A 145 3.30 3.35 9.97
C ALA A 145 2.74 4.77 10.12
N LEU A 146 1.45 4.94 9.82
CA LEU A 146 0.77 6.22 9.99
C LEU A 146 0.69 6.62 11.47
N GLN A 147 0.57 5.66 12.40
CA GLN A 147 0.64 5.97 13.84
C GLN A 147 1.93 6.70 14.25
N ASP A 148 3.03 6.48 13.51
CA ASP A 148 4.32 7.16 13.71
C ASP A 148 4.44 8.44 12.86
N GLY A 149 3.33 8.89 12.26
CA GLY A 149 3.26 10.07 11.42
C GLY A 149 3.85 9.86 10.01
N ARG A 150 3.99 8.64 9.52
CA ARG A 150 4.59 8.32 8.21
C ARG A 150 3.52 7.93 7.18
N PHE A 151 3.72 8.37 5.95
CA PHE A 151 2.87 8.01 4.81
C PHE A 151 3.68 8.03 3.51
N GLY A 152 3.08 7.55 2.43
CA GLY A 152 3.66 7.58 1.09
C GLY A 152 2.76 8.26 0.08
N THR A 153 3.35 8.72 -1.02
CA THR A 153 2.63 9.13 -2.24
C THR A 153 3.14 8.30 -3.41
N LEU A 154 2.23 7.74 -4.19
CA LEU A 154 2.55 7.01 -5.42
C LEU A 154 2.03 7.80 -6.61
N THR A 155 2.92 8.21 -7.50
CA THR A 155 2.57 8.89 -8.76
C THR A 155 2.84 7.98 -9.94
N LEU A 156 1.81 7.78 -10.78
CA LEU A 156 1.88 7.05 -12.04
C LEU A 156 1.58 8.00 -13.19
N ASN A 157 2.50 8.14 -14.12
CA ASN A 157 2.34 8.99 -15.29
C ASN A 157 3.12 8.43 -16.51
N ASN A 158 3.11 9.15 -17.61
CA ASN A 158 3.81 8.74 -18.84
C ASN A 158 5.34 8.73 -18.70
N GLN A 159 5.90 9.31 -17.63
CA GLN A 159 7.34 9.31 -17.35
C GLN A 159 7.76 8.11 -16.49
N GLY A 160 6.78 7.39 -15.91
CA GLY A 160 7.03 6.22 -15.09
C GLY A 160 6.33 6.24 -13.74
N ILE A 161 6.95 5.53 -12.81
CA ILE A 161 6.48 5.31 -11.44
C ILE A 161 7.38 6.09 -10.49
N LEU A 162 6.77 6.90 -9.63
CA LEU A 162 7.47 7.61 -8.57
C LEU A 162 6.79 7.33 -7.22
N PHE A 163 7.58 6.95 -6.23
CA PHE A 163 7.12 6.84 -4.84
C PHE A 163 7.86 7.85 -3.98
N GLY A 164 7.14 8.59 -3.15
CA GLY A 164 7.68 9.57 -2.22
C GLY A 164 7.26 9.28 -0.79
N PHE A 165 8.12 9.62 0.19
CA PHE A 165 7.79 9.54 1.61
C PHE A 165 7.33 10.90 2.13
N GLY A 166 6.29 10.88 2.97
CA GLY A 166 5.80 12.01 3.72
C GLY A 166 5.84 11.78 5.23
N SER A 167 5.82 12.87 5.98
CA SER A 167 5.73 12.85 7.45
C SER A 167 4.83 13.96 7.97
N LEU A 168 4.14 13.69 9.10
CA LEU A 168 3.24 14.60 9.83
C LEU A 168 3.94 15.37 10.92
#